data_a1920987e465684977428f0f75f5c2ba
#
_entry.id   a1920987e465684977428f0f75f5c2ba
#
_cell.length_a   1.000
_cell.length_b   1.000
_cell.length_c   1.000
_cell.angle_alpha   90.00
_cell.angle_beta   90.00
_cell.angle_gamma   90.00
#
_symmetry.space_group_name_H-M   'P 1'
#
loop_
_entity.id
_entity.type
_entity.pdbx_description
1 polymer ?
#
loop_
_entity_poly.entity_id
_entity_poly.type
_entity_poly.pdbx_seq_one_letter_code
_entity_poly.pdbx_strand_id
1 'polypeptide(L)'
;LYTRVWTTDGNGKVTSKTVDMKDIDEVIPEGTNKTWDDELKQNYVEFENNGNIKKIWIEDLESIKEKLSLISKYKLGGVASWEKDMEDEKVWQLIKELLQI
;
A
#
# COMPACT_ATOMS: atom_id res chain seq x y z
N LEU A 1 -0.31 -6.58 -6.29
CA LEU A 1 0.02 -5.55 -5.28
C LEU A 1 -0.64 -4.21 -5.64
N TYR A 2 -1.61 -3.82 -4.89
CA TYR A 2 -2.40 -2.64 -5.14
C TYR A 2 -2.84 -1.99 -3.83
N THR A 3 -3.25 -0.73 -3.95
CA THR A 3 -3.82 0.04 -2.86
C THR A 3 -5.24 0.44 -3.24
N ARG A 4 -6.12 0.52 -2.27
CA ARG A 4 -7.48 0.98 -2.48
C ARG A 4 -7.64 2.40 -1.95
N VAL A 5 -8.13 3.30 -2.81
CA VAL A 5 -8.44 4.68 -2.45
C VAL A 5 -9.92 4.75 -2.08
N TRP A 6 -10.20 5.12 -0.84
CA TRP A 6 -11.57 5.28 -0.33
C TRP A 6 -11.96 6.76 -0.42
N THR A 7 -13.08 7.02 -1.07
CA THR A 7 -13.60 8.39 -1.26
C THR A 7 -14.93 8.55 -0.57
N THR A 8 -15.02 9.55 0.30
CA THR A 8 -16.29 9.97 0.93
C THR A 8 -16.71 11.30 0.33
N ASP A 9 -17.90 11.36 -0.28
CA ASP A 9 -18.43 12.60 -0.85
C ASP A 9 -19.14 13.48 0.20
N GLY A 10 -19.62 14.67 -0.24
CA GLY A 10 -20.29 15.60 0.65
C GLY A 10 -21.62 15.10 1.24
N ASN A 11 -22.16 14.02 0.72
CA ASN A 11 -23.39 13.38 1.20
C ASN A 11 -23.11 12.15 2.07
N GLY A 12 -21.84 11.87 2.35
CA GLY A 12 -21.44 10.71 3.15
C GLY A 12 -21.38 9.40 2.39
N LYS A 13 -21.56 9.41 1.07
CA LYS A 13 -21.43 8.21 0.25
C LYS A 13 -19.96 7.81 0.10
N VAL A 14 -19.65 6.55 0.35
CA VAL A 14 -18.30 6.00 0.25
C VAL A 14 -18.18 5.14 -1.01
N THR A 15 -17.16 5.43 -1.80
CA THR A 15 -16.78 4.63 -2.98
C THR A 15 -15.32 4.26 -2.88
N SER A 16 -14.88 3.26 -3.64
CA SER A 16 -13.47 2.87 -3.66
C SER A 16 -12.99 2.55 -5.06
N LYS A 17 -11.70 2.75 -5.28
CA LYS A 17 -11.01 2.45 -6.52
C LYS A 17 -9.65 1.84 -6.21
N THR A 18 -9.25 0.82 -6.96
CA THR A 18 -7.90 0.24 -6.85
C THR A 18 -6.89 1.08 -7.63
N VAL A 19 -5.70 1.21 -7.07
CA VAL A 19 -4.56 1.86 -7.71
C VAL A 19 -3.36 0.91 -7.58
N ASP A 20 -2.65 0.68 -8.68
CA ASP A 20 -1.46 -0.16 -8.67
C ASP A 20 -0.41 0.43 -7.71
N MET A 21 0.31 -0.43 -7.01
CA MET A 21 1.34 0.01 -6.07
C MET A 21 2.35 0.97 -6.73
N LYS A 22 2.72 0.70 -7.98
CA LYS A 22 3.67 1.54 -8.74
C LYS A 22 3.15 2.94 -9.05
N ASP A 23 1.82 3.15 -9.03
CA ASP A 23 1.18 4.39 -9.46
C ASP A 23 0.64 5.23 -8.29
N ILE A 24 0.81 4.77 -7.05
CA ILE A 24 0.18 5.42 -5.89
C ILE A 24 0.66 6.85 -5.67
N ASP A 25 1.91 7.15 -5.98
CA ASP A 25 2.46 8.49 -5.80
C ASP A 25 1.85 9.53 -6.76
N GLU A 26 1.27 9.07 -7.87
CA GLU A 26 0.55 9.94 -8.80
C GLU A 26 -0.82 10.39 -8.26
N VAL A 27 -1.39 9.62 -7.34
CA VAL A 27 -2.71 9.88 -6.75
C VAL A 27 -2.61 10.74 -5.50
N ILE A 28 -1.52 10.63 -4.74
CA ILE A 28 -1.31 11.37 -3.50
C ILE A 28 -0.71 12.74 -3.83
N PRO A 29 -1.36 13.86 -3.43
CA PRO A 29 -0.80 15.19 -3.67
C PRO A 29 0.57 15.36 -3.01
N GLU A 30 1.46 16.08 -3.69
CA GLU A 30 2.76 16.42 -3.15
C GLU A 30 2.62 17.17 -1.83
N GLY A 31 3.45 16.82 -0.85
CA GLY A 31 3.41 17.42 0.48
C GLY A 31 2.41 16.81 1.45
N THR A 32 1.65 15.78 1.01
CA THR A 32 0.76 15.04 1.92
C THR A 32 1.58 14.22 2.90
N ASN A 33 1.32 14.38 4.20
CA ASN A 33 2.03 13.64 5.23
C ASN A 33 1.51 12.21 5.34
N LYS A 34 2.43 11.24 5.35
CA LYS A 34 2.14 9.83 5.64
C LYS A 34 2.29 9.58 7.13
N THR A 35 1.33 8.88 7.71
CA THR A 35 1.38 8.46 9.11
C THR A 35 1.44 6.94 9.16
N TRP A 36 2.45 6.39 9.86
CA TRP A 36 2.54 4.95 10.04
C TRP A 36 1.49 4.46 11.04
N ASP A 37 0.69 3.50 10.60
CA ASP A 37 -0.27 2.81 11.45
C ASP A 37 0.38 1.51 11.94
N ASP A 38 0.80 1.50 13.20
CA ASP A 38 1.53 0.36 13.76
C ASP A 38 0.65 -0.87 13.97
N GLU A 39 -0.64 -0.70 14.11
CA GLU A 39 -1.58 -1.82 14.23
C GLU A 39 -1.77 -2.51 12.87
N LEU A 40 -1.99 -1.73 11.81
CA LEU A 40 -2.18 -2.25 10.46
C LEU A 40 -0.88 -2.50 9.70
N LYS A 41 0.24 -1.97 10.21
CA LYS A 41 1.56 -2.05 9.56
C LYS A 41 1.55 -1.49 8.15
N GLN A 42 0.91 -0.32 8.01
CA GLN A 42 0.81 0.41 6.75
C GLN A 42 0.92 1.91 6.98
N ASN A 43 1.40 2.63 5.97
CA ASN A 43 1.32 4.09 5.94
C ASN A 43 -0.10 4.51 5.57
N TYR A 44 -0.59 5.54 6.23
CA TYR A 44 -1.92 6.11 6.02
C TYR A 44 -1.81 7.55 5.55
N VAL A 45 -2.63 7.93 4.59
CA VAL A 45 -2.80 9.33 4.17
C VAL A 45 -4.27 9.67 4.09
N GLU A 46 -4.58 10.93 4.37
CA GLU A 46 -5.92 11.50 4.22
C GLU A 46 -5.77 12.89 3.61
N PHE A 47 -6.57 13.19 2.60
CA PHE A 47 -6.59 14.50 1.97
C PHE A 47 -7.93 14.81 1.35
N GLU A 48 -8.21 16.10 1.16
CA GLU A 48 -9.41 16.58 0.51
C GLU A 48 -9.13 16.90 -0.96
N ASN A 49 -10.05 16.50 -1.84
CA ASN A 49 -9.97 16.79 -3.27
C ASN A 49 -11.39 17.09 -3.78
N ASN A 50 -11.62 18.31 -4.27
CA ASN A 50 -12.90 18.76 -4.82
C ASN A 50 -14.10 18.53 -3.86
N GLY A 51 -13.90 18.75 -2.56
CA GLY A 51 -14.93 18.55 -1.55
C GLY A 51 -15.11 17.10 -1.08
N ASN A 52 -14.36 16.17 -1.65
CA ASN A 52 -14.37 14.76 -1.27
C ASN A 52 -13.16 14.45 -0.38
N ILE A 53 -13.35 13.57 0.59
CA ILE A 53 -12.25 13.13 1.45
C ILE A 53 -11.72 11.80 0.94
N LYS A 54 -10.42 11.75 0.66
CA LYS A 54 -9.71 10.55 0.24
C LYS A 54 -8.96 9.96 1.43
N LYS A 55 -9.14 8.67 1.67
CA LYS A 55 -8.46 7.90 2.71
C LYS A 55 -7.75 6.73 2.07
N ILE A 56 -6.45 6.59 2.34
CA ILE A 56 -5.63 5.56 1.72
C ILE A 56 -4.73 4.90 2.76
N TRP A 57 -4.85 3.58 2.90
CA TRP A 57 -3.85 2.75 3.57
C TRP A 57 -2.96 2.18 2.48
N ILE A 58 -1.71 2.59 2.46
CA ILE A 58 -0.81 2.39 1.32
C ILE A 58 -0.14 1.02 1.39
N GLU A 59 -0.21 0.26 0.29
CA GLU A 59 0.65 -0.90 0.08
C GLU A 59 1.95 -0.40 -0.56
N ASP A 60 3.02 -0.36 0.21
CA ASP A 60 4.33 0.13 -0.21
C ASP A 60 5.44 -0.83 0.25
N LEU A 61 6.70 -0.44 0.06
CA LEU A 61 7.82 -1.29 0.45
C LEU A 61 7.87 -1.54 1.95
N GLU A 62 7.44 -0.58 2.78
CA GLU A 62 7.42 -0.75 4.24
C GLU A 62 6.39 -1.79 4.67
N SER A 63 5.16 -1.73 4.13
CA SER A 63 4.12 -2.72 4.45
C SER A 63 4.47 -4.10 3.91
N ILE A 64 5.05 -4.18 2.71
CA ILE A 64 5.50 -5.44 2.11
C ILE A 64 6.61 -6.05 2.96
N LYS A 65 7.56 -5.25 3.44
CA LYS A 65 8.63 -5.72 4.32
C LYS A 65 8.06 -6.35 5.60
N GLU A 66 7.06 -5.72 6.21
CA GLU A 66 6.38 -6.26 7.40
C GLU A 66 5.72 -7.60 7.10
N LYS A 67 5.03 -7.72 5.96
CA LYS A 67 4.41 -8.97 5.54
C LYS A 67 5.44 -10.06 5.27
N LEU A 68 6.54 -9.73 4.59
CA LEU A 68 7.60 -10.70 4.29
C LEU A 68 8.34 -11.18 5.53
N SER A 69 8.38 -10.39 6.60
CA SER A 69 8.99 -10.80 7.86
C SER A 69 8.29 -12.03 8.47
N LEU A 70 7.03 -12.25 8.12
CA LEU A 70 6.27 -13.41 8.59
C LEU A 70 6.82 -14.73 8.07
N ILE A 71 7.50 -14.72 6.93
CA ILE A 71 8.12 -15.92 6.34
C ILE A 71 9.15 -16.49 7.29
N SER A 72 10.06 -15.63 7.78
CA SER A 72 11.08 -16.04 8.75
C SER A 72 10.47 -16.34 10.11
N LYS A 73 9.53 -15.52 10.58
CA LYS A 73 8.89 -15.66 11.89
C LYS A 73 8.16 -17.00 12.03
N TYR A 74 7.46 -17.42 11.00
CA TYR A 74 6.64 -18.65 11.00
C TYR A 74 7.25 -19.77 10.15
N LYS A 75 8.44 -19.60 9.61
CA LYS A 75 9.15 -20.59 8.78
C LYS A 75 8.30 -21.05 7.60
N LEU A 76 7.70 -20.08 6.89
CA LEU A 76 6.86 -20.35 5.73
C LEU A 76 7.70 -20.75 4.51
N GLY A 77 7.10 -21.46 3.56
CA GLY A 77 7.78 -21.95 2.37
C GLY A 77 8.07 -20.88 1.31
N GLY A 78 7.41 -19.74 1.38
CA GLY A 78 7.61 -18.67 0.39
C GLY A 78 6.48 -17.65 0.41
N VAL A 79 6.34 -16.91 -0.70
CA VAL A 79 5.39 -15.82 -0.86
C VAL A 79 4.67 -15.93 -2.20
N ALA A 80 3.42 -15.50 -2.24
CA ALA A 80 2.65 -15.34 -3.46
C ALA A 80 2.07 -13.93 -3.53
N SER A 81 2.04 -13.33 -4.70
CA SER A 81 1.45 -12.01 -4.89
C SER A 81 0.48 -11.98 -6.07
N TRP A 82 -0.49 -11.13 -5.97
CA TRP A 82 -1.46 -10.81 -6.99
C TRP A 82 -1.42 -9.31 -7.26
N GLU A 83 -1.43 -8.82 -8.42
CA GLU A 83 -1.33 -9.38 -9.76
C GLU A 83 -0.01 -8.86 -10.36
N LYS A 84 0.55 -9.57 -11.37
CA LYS A 84 1.77 -9.15 -12.03
C LYS A 84 1.62 -7.74 -12.65
N ASP A 85 2.69 -6.95 -12.61
CA ASP A 85 2.81 -5.59 -13.16
C ASP A 85 2.08 -4.48 -12.38
N MET A 86 1.46 -4.80 -11.25
CA MET A 86 0.90 -3.80 -10.34
C MET A 86 1.91 -3.31 -9.30
N GLU A 87 2.94 -4.09 -9.04
CA GLU A 87 3.96 -3.82 -8.03
C GLU A 87 4.99 -2.77 -8.48
N ASP A 88 5.63 -2.12 -7.50
CA ASP A 88 6.86 -1.37 -7.71
C ASP A 88 8.00 -2.38 -7.94
N GLU A 89 8.87 -2.12 -8.90
CA GLU A 89 10.01 -3.00 -9.23
C GLU A 89 10.89 -3.32 -8.02
N LYS A 90 10.99 -2.40 -7.06
CA LYS A 90 11.77 -2.56 -5.84
C LYS A 90 11.25 -3.69 -4.95
N VAL A 91 10.00 -4.11 -5.12
CA VAL A 91 9.43 -5.25 -4.40
C VAL A 91 10.21 -6.52 -4.69
N TRP A 92 10.58 -6.75 -5.94
CA TRP A 92 11.34 -7.94 -6.33
C TRP A 92 12.71 -7.99 -5.67
N GLN A 93 13.38 -6.82 -5.60
CA GLN A 93 14.67 -6.72 -4.92
C GLN A 93 14.52 -7.00 -3.41
N LEU A 94 13.48 -6.47 -2.79
CA LEU A 94 13.19 -6.69 -1.38
C LEU A 94 12.92 -8.17 -1.10
N ILE A 95 12.09 -8.83 -1.91
CA ILE A 95 11.82 -10.27 -1.77
C ILE A 95 13.09 -11.09 -1.87
N LYS A 96 13.93 -10.77 -2.84
CA LYS A 96 15.20 -11.46 -3.05
C LYS A 96 16.11 -11.34 -1.83
N GLU A 97 16.23 -10.13 -1.28
CA GLU A 97 17.05 -9.88 -0.09
C GLU A 97 16.55 -10.63 1.14
N LEU A 98 15.23 -10.60 1.38
CA LEU A 98 14.64 -11.21 2.58
C LEU A 98 14.57 -12.74 2.49
N LEU A 99 14.45 -13.30 1.30
CA LEU A 99 14.45 -14.74 1.08
C LEU A 99 15.84 -15.29 0.78
N GLN A 100 16.86 -14.44 0.63
CA GLN A 100 18.24 -14.82 0.35
C GLN A 100 18.41 -15.66 -0.93
N ILE A 101 17.70 -15.27 -1.96
CA ILE A 101 17.76 -15.96 -3.25
C ILE A 101 18.45 -15.13 -4.34
#